data_551583369e858e59a91778238d9f1d11
#
_entry.id   551583369e858e59a91778238d9f1d11
#
_cell.length_a   1.000
_cell.length_b   1.000
_cell.length_c   1.000
_cell.angle_alpha   90.00
_cell.angle_beta   90.00
_cell.angle_gamma   90.00
#
_symmetry.space_group_name_H-M   'P 1'
#
loop_
_entity.id
_entity.type
_entity.pdbx_description
1 polymer ?
#
loop_
_entity_poly.entity_id
_entity_poly.type
_entity_poly.pdbx_seq_one_letter_code
_entity_poly.pdbx_strand_id
1 'polypeptide(L)'
;NFRAKVDMNLTSSTIMGLAMDGAIVEDRAPGFGTNNDALWAAQAYLTPLTVPLRYSNGMLPAYGKNGEQISPYILLNHTGFKKGNRTTMNINFTLRQDFGKWIKGLTARGMFSYNNNNIHNVVRSKMPDLYKAFGRYNDGSLMTQRTVSASNIQFAKSAASDRRYYFESQLAYERLFNQEHRVTGLIHYYMQSTETTEANDEISSIPKRYQALSARATYSYKDAYLIEGNVGYTGSENFEPGKQFGLFPAIALGWIPTQYEFMQNHAGWLNFLKIRASYGEVGNDQIGGGRRFPYLTLINFGGGSRWGSNGLTEKQIGANNLHWEVAKKYNLGIDFQFLNDKIGGTVDIFRDTRDNIFQERKMMPSEVGVVTNPYTNVGRMRSSGIDGNIYLNQKINEDNSFTVRA
;
A
#
# COMPACT_ATOMS: atom_id res chain seq x y z
N ASN A 1 -2.84 -2.35 22.83
CA ASN A 1 -3.36 -3.30 21.84
C ASN A 1 -4.28 -4.30 22.53
N PHE A 2 -5.34 -4.69 21.85
CA PHE A 2 -6.20 -5.78 22.28
C PHE A 2 -6.50 -6.68 21.10
N ARG A 3 -6.73 -7.98 21.37
CA ARG A 3 -7.15 -8.96 20.40
C ARG A 3 -8.05 -9.99 21.05
N ALA A 4 -9.16 -10.29 20.41
CA ALA A 4 -10.07 -11.37 20.79
C ALA A 4 -10.43 -12.16 19.54
N LYS A 5 -10.44 -13.49 19.65
CA LYS A 5 -10.88 -14.40 18.60
C LYS A 5 -11.70 -15.52 19.21
N VAL A 6 -12.85 -15.77 18.61
CA VAL A 6 -13.75 -16.86 18.98
C VAL A 6 -14.14 -17.59 17.72
N ASP A 7 -13.90 -18.90 17.70
CA ASP A 7 -14.38 -19.80 16.67
C ASP A 7 -15.41 -20.76 17.28
N MET A 8 -16.59 -20.83 16.70
CA MET A 8 -17.70 -21.64 17.18
C MET A 8 -18.13 -22.66 16.12
N ASN A 9 -18.18 -23.91 16.49
CA ASN A 9 -18.76 -24.95 15.65
C ASN A 9 -20.29 -24.93 15.80
N LEU A 10 -20.98 -24.31 14.83
CA LEU A 10 -22.45 -24.26 14.83
C LEU A 10 -23.05 -25.65 14.52
N THR A 11 -22.40 -26.38 13.62
CA THR A 11 -22.70 -27.75 13.29
C THR A 11 -21.40 -28.52 13.05
N SER A 12 -21.46 -29.81 12.79
CA SER A 12 -20.30 -30.62 12.39
C SER A 12 -19.61 -30.13 11.08
N SER A 13 -20.29 -29.33 10.28
CA SER A 13 -19.83 -28.83 8.98
C SER A 13 -19.82 -27.32 8.85
N THR A 14 -20.27 -26.59 9.88
CA THR A 14 -20.37 -25.14 9.86
C THR A 14 -19.57 -24.53 11.00
N ILE A 15 -18.63 -23.67 10.68
CA ILE A 15 -17.80 -22.95 11.65
C ILE A 15 -18.04 -21.45 11.47
N MET A 16 -18.35 -20.77 12.55
CA MET A 16 -18.46 -19.32 12.62
C MET A 16 -17.28 -18.77 13.41
N GLY A 17 -16.60 -17.77 12.86
CA GLY A 17 -15.50 -17.09 13.53
C GLY A 17 -15.78 -15.59 13.71
N LEU A 18 -15.47 -15.07 14.89
CA LEU A 18 -15.44 -13.64 15.16
C LEU A 18 -14.05 -13.29 15.68
N ALA A 19 -13.39 -12.39 14.97
CA ALA A 19 -12.10 -11.84 15.40
C ALA A 19 -12.19 -10.32 15.50
N MET A 20 -11.71 -9.78 16.59
CA MET A 20 -11.61 -8.35 16.84
C MET A 20 -10.20 -8.04 17.32
N ASP A 21 -9.57 -7.06 16.69
CA ASP A 21 -8.30 -6.51 17.15
C ASP A 21 -8.30 -4.99 17.03
N GLY A 22 -7.49 -4.37 17.85
CA GLY A 22 -7.36 -2.92 17.85
C GLY A 22 -6.16 -2.44 18.63
N ALA A 23 -5.84 -1.18 18.38
CA ALA A 23 -4.77 -0.47 19.04
C ALA A 23 -5.18 0.96 19.36
N ILE A 24 -4.72 1.45 20.50
CA ILE A 24 -4.74 2.86 20.85
C ILE A 24 -3.29 3.28 20.99
N VAL A 25 -2.88 4.25 20.18
CA VAL A 25 -1.54 4.82 20.17
C VAL A 25 -1.66 6.29 20.52
N GLU A 26 -0.94 6.70 21.56
CA GLU A 26 -0.83 8.09 21.96
C GLU A 26 0.55 8.61 21.56
N ASP A 27 0.57 9.65 20.71
CA ASP A 27 1.76 10.36 20.30
C ASP A 27 1.83 11.70 21.01
N ARG A 28 3.01 12.06 21.52
CA ARG A 28 3.28 13.37 22.11
C ARG A 28 4.46 14.02 21.42
N ALA A 29 4.32 15.28 21.11
CA ALA A 29 5.35 16.10 20.49
C ALA A 29 5.33 17.51 21.09
N PRO A 30 6.42 18.29 20.92
CA PRO A 30 6.43 19.72 21.26
C PRO A 30 5.33 20.48 20.51
N GLY A 31 4.89 21.58 21.08
CA GLY A 31 3.87 22.45 20.46
C GLY A 31 4.36 23.23 19.24
N PHE A 32 5.65 23.25 18.99
CA PHE A 32 6.26 23.92 17.85
C PHE A 32 6.52 22.94 16.71
N GLY A 33 6.10 23.32 15.51
CA GLY A 33 6.21 22.46 14.31
C GLY A 33 5.05 21.46 14.16
N THR A 34 5.00 20.80 13.03
CA THR A 34 3.95 19.81 12.71
C THR A 34 4.31 18.40 13.18
N ASN A 35 5.59 18.13 13.37
CA ASN A 35 6.18 16.85 13.75
C ASN A 35 7.45 17.08 14.58
N ASN A 36 8.22 16.02 14.84
CA ASN A 36 9.48 16.12 15.58
C ASN A 36 10.68 16.63 14.72
N ASP A 37 10.49 17.01 13.46
CA ASP A 37 11.57 17.39 12.56
C ASP A 37 12.32 18.62 13.06
N ALA A 38 11.61 19.63 13.59
CA ALA A 38 12.24 20.80 14.19
C ALA A 38 13.15 20.45 15.37
N LEU A 39 12.77 19.45 16.18
CA LEU A 39 13.58 18.97 17.30
C LEU A 39 14.86 18.29 16.83
N TRP A 40 14.76 17.41 15.82
CA TRP A 40 15.91 16.72 15.23
C TRP A 40 16.85 17.69 14.51
N ALA A 41 16.29 18.62 13.76
CA ALA A 41 17.05 19.68 13.11
C ALA A 41 17.79 20.56 14.13
N ALA A 42 17.11 20.99 15.20
CA ALA A 42 17.74 21.77 16.27
C ALA A 42 18.87 20.98 16.95
N GLN A 43 18.70 19.69 17.18
CA GLN A 43 19.72 18.83 17.77
C GLN A 43 20.96 18.67 16.86
N ALA A 44 20.76 18.63 15.55
CA ALA A 44 21.84 18.52 14.59
C ALA A 44 22.64 19.82 14.41
N TYR A 45 21.96 20.99 14.46
CA TYR A 45 22.58 22.29 14.21
C TYR A 45 23.08 22.99 15.47
N LEU A 46 22.48 22.74 16.63
CA LEU A 46 22.77 23.45 17.87
C LEU A 46 23.45 22.52 18.88
N THR A 47 24.63 22.93 19.32
CA THR A 47 25.35 22.29 20.42
C THR A 47 25.28 23.15 21.70
N PRO A 48 25.50 22.60 22.89
CA PRO A 48 25.58 23.35 24.14
C PRO A 48 26.67 24.46 24.13
N LEU A 49 27.67 24.32 23.24
CA LEU A 49 28.72 25.32 23.05
C LEU A 49 28.25 26.52 22.24
N THR A 50 27.32 26.32 21.28
CA THR A 50 26.80 27.37 20.41
C THR A 50 25.62 28.10 21.01
N VAL A 51 24.73 27.38 21.73
CA VAL A 51 23.56 27.95 22.38
C VAL A 51 23.38 27.32 23.77
N PRO A 52 23.58 28.07 24.86
CA PRO A 52 23.38 27.54 26.19
C PRO A 52 21.90 27.24 26.44
N LEU A 53 21.60 26.40 27.41
CA LEU A 53 20.23 26.08 27.80
C LEU A 53 19.47 27.32 28.33
N ARG A 54 20.20 28.19 29.04
CA ARG A 54 19.69 29.44 29.61
C ARG A 54 20.87 30.38 29.81
N TYR A 55 20.66 31.67 29.61
CA TYR A 55 21.66 32.70 29.96
C TYR A 55 21.76 32.90 31.47
N SER A 56 22.87 33.48 31.95
CA SER A 56 23.16 33.76 33.37
C SER A 56 22.09 34.66 34.01
N ASN A 57 21.44 35.52 33.24
CA ASN A 57 20.34 36.40 33.66
C ASN A 57 18.97 35.74 33.60
N GLY A 58 18.89 34.42 33.30
CA GLY A 58 17.66 33.66 33.24
C GLY A 58 16.91 33.72 31.91
N MET A 59 17.35 34.50 30.94
CA MET A 59 16.74 34.62 29.62
C MET A 59 16.94 33.34 28.80
N LEU A 60 15.96 33.01 27.95
CA LEU A 60 16.01 31.86 27.06
C LEU A 60 16.72 32.20 25.74
N PRO A 61 17.75 31.45 25.34
CA PRO A 61 18.54 31.78 24.17
C PRO A 61 17.93 31.21 22.89
N ALA A 62 18.03 32.00 21.79
CA ALA A 62 17.80 31.48 20.44
C ALA A 62 18.71 32.19 19.44
N TYR A 63 19.17 31.46 18.43
CA TYR A 63 19.99 32.01 17.37
C TYR A 63 19.16 32.75 16.32
N GLY A 64 17.90 32.34 16.14
CA GLY A 64 16.94 32.92 15.22
C GLY A 64 15.52 32.46 15.49
N LYS A 65 14.64 32.61 14.48
CA LYS A 65 13.19 32.34 14.59
C LYS A 65 12.81 30.93 14.13
N ASN A 66 13.64 30.28 13.32
CA ASN A 66 13.38 28.97 12.76
C ASN A 66 13.62 27.89 13.81
N GLY A 67 12.95 26.74 13.67
CA GLY A 67 13.03 25.63 14.61
C GLY A 67 14.45 25.13 14.87
N GLU A 68 15.25 25.02 13.82
CA GLU A 68 16.68 24.64 13.88
C GLU A 68 17.57 25.66 14.60
N GLN A 69 17.09 26.88 14.84
CA GLN A 69 17.79 27.97 15.53
C GLN A 69 17.37 28.13 16.99
N ILE A 70 16.44 27.28 17.45
CA ILE A 70 15.91 27.27 18.82
C ILE A 70 16.38 26.01 19.54
N SER A 71 16.95 26.17 20.75
CA SER A 71 17.44 25.04 21.52
C SER A 71 16.40 23.92 21.68
N PRO A 72 16.79 22.62 21.55
CA PRO A 72 15.91 21.47 21.83
C PRO A 72 15.24 21.56 23.22
N TYR A 73 15.95 22.08 24.19
CA TYR A 73 15.41 22.33 25.55
C TYR A 73 14.20 23.25 25.53
N ILE A 74 14.27 24.34 24.76
CA ILE A 74 13.15 25.30 24.64
C ILE A 74 11.98 24.67 23.87
N LEU A 75 12.29 23.98 22.78
CA LEU A 75 11.24 23.28 22.00
C LEU A 75 10.45 22.29 22.86
N LEU A 76 11.15 21.50 23.67
CA LEU A 76 10.49 20.50 24.53
C LEU A 76 9.73 21.09 25.72
N ASN A 77 10.28 22.14 26.36
CA ASN A 77 9.78 22.58 27.68
C ASN A 77 8.96 23.87 27.63
N HIS A 78 9.08 24.68 26.58
CA HIS A 78 8.51 26.02 26.59
C HIS A 78 7.53 26.31 25.45
N THR A 79 7.37 25.40 24.46
CA THR A 79 6.52 25.65 23.30
C THR A 79 5.11 25.06 23.41
N GLY A 80 4.78 24.43 24.54
CA GLY A 80 3.51 23.71 24.71
C GLY A 80 3.60 22.24 24.27
N PHE A 81 2.51 21.67 23.76
CA PHE A 81 2.49 20.28 23.36
C PHE A 81 1.49 19.99 22.22
N LYS A 82 1.78 18.94 21.49
CA LYS A 82 0.85 18.25 20.60
C LYS A 82 0.58 16.87 21.17
N LYS A 83 -0.70 16.52 21.33
CA LYS A 83 -1.15 15.19 21.71
C LYS A 83 -1.97 14.62 20.59
N GLY A 84 -1.50 13.52 20.00
CA GLY A 84 -2.19 12.74 18.99
C GLY A 84 -2.70 11.42 19.60
N ASN A 85 -3.93 11.05 19.33
CA ASN A 85 -4.47 9.74 19.63
C ASN A 85 -4.89 9.09 18.32
N ARG A 86 -4.35 7.91 18.06
CA ARG A 86 -4.77 7.06 16.93
C ARG A 86 -5.42 5.81 17.50
N THR A 87 -6.66 5.57 17.10
CA THR A 87 -7.40 4.37 17.47
C THR A 87 -7.71 3.59 16.22
N THR A 88 -7.23 2.36 16.15
CA THR A 88 -7.54 1.42 15.08
C THR A 88 -8.41 0.30 15.63
N MET A 89 -9.41 -0.12 14.88
CA MET A 89 -10.28 -1.23 15.23
C MET A 89 -10.60 -2.04 13.97
N ASN A 90 -10.39 -3.35 14.04
CA ASN A 90 -10.71 -4.30 12.98
C ASN A 90 -11.64 -5.36 13.57
N ILE A 91 -12.76 -5.60 12.90
CA ILE A 91 -13.71 -6.65 13.24
C ILE A 91 -13.89 -7.52 12.00
N ASN A 92 -13.68 -8.82 12.16
CA ASN A 92 -13.84 -9.79 11.09
C ASN A 92 -14.84 -10.86 11.55
N PHE A 93 -15.89 -11.02 10.77
CA PHE A 93 -16.84 -12.10 10.90
C PHE A 93 -16.63 -13.08 9.75
N THR A 94 -16.47 -14.36 10.06
CA THR A 94 -16.25 -15.42 9.07
C THR A 94 -17.28 -16.54 9.24
N LEU A 95 -17.74 -17.07 8.13
CA LEU A 95 -18.58 -18.27 8.09
C LEU A 95 -17.95 -19.25 7.12
N ARG A 96 -17.66 -20.45 7.58
CA ARG A 96 -17.14 -21.54 6.76
C ARG A 96 -18.12 -22.69 6.80
N GLN A 97 -18.47 -23.21 5.61
CA GLN A 97 -19.34 -24.35 5.42
C GLN A 97 -18.60 -25.43 4.63
N ASP A 98 -18.53 -26.62 5.19
CA ASP A 98 -18.07 -27.82 4.50
C ASP A 98 -19.28 -28.55 3.90
N PHE A 99 -19.28 -28.73 2.59
CA PHE A 99 -20.31 -29.46 1.83
C PHE A 99 -19.91 -30.92 1.53
N GLY A 100 -18.84 -31.42 2.14
CA GLY A 100 -18.27 -32.73 1.87
C GLY A 100 -19.28 -33.91 2.01
N LYS A 101 -20.35 -33.70 2.78
CA LYS A 101 -21.47 -34.69 2.88
C LYS A 101 -22.25 -34.81 1.58
N TRP A 102 -22.35 -33.76 0.78
CA TRP A 102 -23.09 -33.72 -0.49
C TRP A 102 -22.14 -33.83 -1.68
N ILE A 103 -21.08 -33.05 -1.68
CA ILE A 103 -20.06 -33.03 -2.73
C ILE A 103 -18.68 -33.06 -2.06
N LYS A 104 -18.00 -34.20 -2.12
CA LYS A 104 -16.66 -34.38 -1.52
C LYS A 104 -15.70 -33.37 -2.06
N GLY A 105 -15.05 -32.61 -1.17
CA GLY A 105 -14.05 -31.59 -1.49
C GLY A 105 -14.61 -30.20 -1.75
N LEU A 106 -15.93 -29.98 -1.61
CA LEU A 106 -16.55 -28.66 -1.78
C LEU A 106 -16.65 -27.94 -0.43
N THR A 107 -16.12 -26.71 -0.38
CA THR A 107 -16.22 -25.82 0.80
C THR A 107 -16.63 -24.42 0.36
N ALA A 108 -17.40 -23.72 1.19
CA ALA A 108 -17.67 -22.31 1.03
C ALA A 108 -17.17 -21.52 2.24
N ARG A 109 -16.73 -20.30 2.01
CA ARG A 109 -16.33 -19.34 3.04
C ARG A 109 -16.89 -17.98 2.70
N GLY A 110 -17.49 -17.32 3.69
CA GLY A 110 -17.86 -15.91 3.65
C GLY A 110 -17.10 -15.16 4.71
N MET A 111 -16.71 -13.91 4.44
CA MET A 111 -16.12 -13.01 5.41
C MET A 111 -16.70 -11.62 5.25
N PHE A 112 -17.06 -11.00 6.36
CA PHE A 112 -17.35 -9.57 6.45
C PHE A 112 -16.32 -8.94 7.38
N SER A 113 -15.72 -7.81 6.95
CA SER A 113 -14.75 -7.08 7.74
C SER A 113 -15.14 -5.60 7.83
N TYR A 114 -15.05 -5.07 9.03
CA TYR A 114 -15.17 -3.65 9.32
C TYR A 114 -13.88 -3.15 9.94
N ASN A 115 -13.27 -2.15 9.29
CA ASN A 115 -12.05 -1.51 9.78
C ASN A 115 -12.34 -0.03 10.00
N ASN A 116 -11.90 0.48 11.14
CA ASN A 116 -12.01 1.88 11.50
C ASN A 116 -10.66 2.40 12.00
N ASN A 117 -10.21 3.53 11.45
CA ASN A 117 -9.00 4.22 11.87
C ASN A 117 -9.37 5.67 12.20
N ASN A 118 -9.28 6.04 13.47
CA ASN A 118 -9.58 7.38 13.94
C ASN A 118 -8.29 8.04 14.41
N ILE A 119 -8.09 9.28 14.00
CA ILE A 119 -6.99 10.12 14.46
C ILE A 119 -7.62 11.37 15.08
N HIS A 120 -7.19 11.71 16.27
CA HIS A 120 -7.59 12.91 16.95
C HIS A 120 -6.36 13.62 17.50
N ASN A 121 -6.12 14.86 17.08
CA ASN A 121 -5.00 15.67 17.51
C ASN A 121 -5.48 16.89 18.26
N VAL A 122 -4.81 17.20 19.36
CA VAL A 122 -4.94 18.43 20.12
C VAL A 122 -3.57 19.08 20.20
N VAL A 123 -3.49 20.34 19.78
CA VAL A 123 -2.26 21.13 19.82
C VAL A 123 -2.52 22.33 20.72
N ARG A 124 -1.65 22.54 21.70
CA ARG A 124 -1.54 23.78 22.47
C ARG A 124 -0.14 24.31 22.28
N SER A 125 -0.01 25.35 21.52
CA SER A 125 1.29 25.95 21.17
C SER A 125 1.43 27.33 21.77
N LYS A 126 2.63 27.66 22.18
CA LYS A 126 3.04 28.98 22.61
C LYS A 126 4.52 29.17 22.30
N MET A 127 4.98 30.37 22.28
CA MET A 127 6.40 30.68 22.21
C MET A 127 6.74 31.64 23.35
N PRO A 128 7.85 31.43 24.09
CA PRO A 128 8.35 32.40 25.06
C PRO A 128 9.16 33.50 24.34
N ASP A 129 9.46 34.58 25.03
CA ASP A 129 10.49 35.54 24.57
C ASP A 129 11.83 34.84 24.50
N LEU A 130 12.50 34.94 23.35
CA LEU A 130 13.82 34.39 23.12
C LEU A 130 14.82 35.48 22.74
N TYR A 131 16.04 35.31 23.20
CA TYR A 131 17.06 36.33 23.13
C TYR A 131 18.36 35.79 22.50
N LYS A 132 19.09 36.65 21.80
CA LYS A 132 20.45 36.40 21.35
C LYS A 132 21.39 37.31 22.09
N ALA A 133 22.44 36.76 22.71
CA ALA A 133 23.51 37.51 23.29
C ALA A 133 24.59 37.80 22.22
N PHE A 134 25.14 38.99 22.21
CA PHE A 134 26.15 39.43 21.24
C PHE A 134 27.38 40.06 21.91
N GLY A 135 27.38 40.19 23.24
CA GLY A 135 28.51 40.70 23.99
C GLY A 135 28.20 40.86 25.47
N ARG A 136 29.11 41.56 26.17
CA ARG A 136 28.96 41.96 27.57
C ARG A 136 29.23 43.46 27.72
N TYR A 137 28.51 44.04 28.66
CA TYR A 137 28.82 45.40 29.11
C TYR A 137 30.05 45.39 30.02
N ASN A 138 30.59 46.60 30.34
CA ASN A 138 31.75 46.74 31.19
C ASN A 138 31.54 46.23 32.64
N ASP A 139 30.27 46.17 33.10
CA ASP A 139 29.86 45.60 34.38
C ASP A 139 29.71 44.05 34.36
N GLY A 140 30.01 43.43 33.21
CA GLY A 140 29.90 41.98 33.04
C GLY A 140 28.51 41.48 32.68
N SER A 141 27.48 42.31 32.64
CA SER A 141 26.13 41.94 32.24
C SER A 141 26.04 41.64 30.74
N LEU A 142 25.10 40.78 30.33
CA LEU A 142 24.95 40.36 28.93
C LEU A 142 24.25 41.43 28.09
N MET A 143 24.83 41.74 26.95
CA MET A 143 24.17 42.47 25.87
C MET A 143 23.27 41.51 25.08
N THR A 144 21.97 41.66 25.22
CA THR A 144 20.99 40.77 24.61
C THR A 144 20.02 41.53 23.71
N GLN A 145 19.62 40.87 22.62
CA GLN A 145 18.54 41.32 21.73
C GLN A 145 17.45 40.26 21.67
N ARG A 146 16.20 40.69 21.77
CA ARG A 146 15.07 39.79 21.59
C ARG A 146 14.95 39.40 20.13
N THR A 147 15.04 38.08 19.85
CA THR A 147 14.92 37.48 18.51
C THR A 147 13.51 36.99 18.23
N VAL A 148 12.83 36.49 19.25
CA VAL A 148 11.45 35.99 19.14
C VAL A 148 10.63 36.61 20.25
N SER A 149 9.47 37.17 19.92
CA SER A 149 8.49 37.67 20.90
C SER A 149 7.60 36.56 21.38
N ALA A 150 7.25 36.62 22.69
CA ALA A 150 6.30 35.69 23.26
C ALA A 150 4.95 35.70 22.51
N SER A 151 4.35 34.53 22.34
CA SER A 151 2.99 34.39 21.85
C SER A 151 2.07 33.83 22.92
N ASN A 152 0.80 34.24 22.88
CA ASN A 152 -0.23 33.63 23.69
C ASN A 152 -0.44 32.17 23.32
N ILE A 153 -0.99 31.37 24.24
CA ILE A 153 -1.34 29.98 23.98
C ILE A 153 -2.38 29.94 22.86
N GLN A 154 -2.04 29.23 21.81
CA GLN A 154 -2.93 28.92 20.72
C GLN A 154 -3.46 27.48 20.86
N PHE A 155 -4.70 27.28 20.49
CA PHE A 155 -5.36 25.98 20.51
C PHE A 155 -5.76 25.60 19.08
N ALA A 156 -5.38 24.40 18.68
CA ALA A 156 -5.84 23.80 17.43
C ALA A 156 -6.25 22.34 17.68
N LYS A 157 -7.21 21.86 16.93
CA LYS A 157 -7.64 20.47 16.94
C LYS A 157 -7.85 19.99 15.50
N SER A 158 -7.57 18.73 15.27
CA SER A 158 -7.93 18.03 14.02
C SER A 158 -8.42 16.63 14.35
N ALA A 159 -9.35 16.13 13.56
CA ALA A 159 -9.85 14.78 13.67
C ALA A 159 -10.07 14.21 12.28
N ALA A 160 -9.60 12.98 12.07
CA ALA A 160 -9.79 12.21 10.86
C ALA A 160 -10.35 10.85 11.17
N SER A 161 -11.21 10.33 10.32
CA SER A 161 -11.73 8.98 10.44
C SER A 161 -11.84 8.35 9.06
N ASP A 162 -11.25 7.17 8.93
CA ASP A 162 -11.39 6.31 7.76
C ASP A 162 -12.16 5.06 8.17
N ARG A 163 -13.16 4.69 7.37
CA ARG A 163 -13.95 3.47 7.55
C ARG A 163 -13.87 2.63 6.31
N ARG A 164 -13.69 1.33 6.50
CA ARG A 164 -13.65 0.37 5.40
C ARG A 164 -14.57 -0.79 5.70
N TYR A 165 -15.48 -1.04 4.78
CA TYR A 165 -16.32 -2.22 4.72
C TYR A 165 -15.78 -3.16 3.65
N TYR A 166 -15.62 -4.41 4.00
CA TYR A 166 -15.14 -5.44 3.10
C TYR A 166 -16.01 -6.68 3.24
N PHE A 167 -16.42 -7.23 2.12
CA PHE A 167 -17.12 -8.50 2.05
C PHE A 167 -16.44 -9.39 1.02
N GLU A 168 -16.23 -10.65 1.36
CA GLU A 168 -15.79 -11.67 0.41
C GLU A 168 -16.60 -12.96 0.57
N SER A 169 -16.70 -13.69 -0.53
CA SER A 169 -17.27 -15.01 -0.59
C SER A 169 -16.42 -15.88 -1.50
N GLN A 170 -16.14 -17.09 -1.05
CA GLN A 170 -15.33 -18.08 -1.75
C GLN A 170 -16.08 -19.40 -1.83
N LEU A 171 -16.03 -20.02 -2.98
CA LEU A 171 -16.43 -21.42 -3.20
C LEU A 171 -15.21 -22.16 -3.71
N ALA A 172 -14.73 -23.13 -2.94
CA ALA A 172 -13.53 -23.89 -3.26
C ALA A 172 -13.87 -25.38 -3.38
N TYR A 173 -13.32 -25.99 -4.41
CA TYR A 173 -13.43 -27.42 -4.66
C TYR A 173 -12.04 -28.01 -4.82
N GLU A 174 -11.76 -29.11 -4.12
CA GLU A 174 -10.52 -29.87 -4.27
C GLU A 174 -10.81 -31.35 -4.17
N ARG A 175 -10.35 -32.10 -5.17
CA ARG A 175 -10.50 -33.55 -5.18
C ARG A 175 -9.40 -34.23 -5.97
N LEU A 176 -8.94 -35.36 -5.42
CA LEU A 176 -8.08 -36.32 -6.08
C LEU A 176 -8.92 -37.52 -6.55
N PHE A 177 -8.93 -37.76 -7.87
CA PHE A 177 -9.61 -38.91 -8.47
C PHE A 177 -8.59 -39.96 -8.87
N ASN A 178 -8.89 -41.22 -8.55
CA ASN A 178 -8.08 -42.39 -8.89
C ASN A 178 -6.58 -42.24 -8.50
N GLN A 179 -6.27 -41.40 -7.51
CA GLN A 179 -4.92 -41.08 -7.06
C GLN A 179 -3.99 -40.44 -8.14
N GLU A 180 -4.50 -40.15 -9.32
CA GLU A 180 -3.74 -39.62 -10.45
C GLU A 180 -4.20 -38.23 -10.92
N HIS A 181 -5.50 -37.92 -10.76
CA HIS A 181 -6.11 -36.73 -11.30
C HIS A 181 -6.50 -35.78 -10.15
N ARG A 182 -5.72 -34.74 -9.93
CA ARG A 182 -6.03 -33.70 -8.97
C ARG A 182 -6.73 -32.55 -9.68
N VAL A 183 -7.93 -32.22 -9.23
CA VAL A 183 -8.72 -31.10 -9.72
C VAL A 183 -8.95 -30.13 -8.59
N THR A 184 -8.65 -28.84 -8.81
CA THR A 184 -9.06 -27.78 -7.89
C THR A 184 -9.83 -26.70 -8.63
N GLY A 185 -10.78 -26.08 -7.96
CA GLY A 185 -11.54 -24.95 -8.47
C GLY A 185 -11.77 -23.94 -7.36
N LEU A 186 -11.71 -22.67 -7.69
CA LEU A 186 -12.01 -21.57 -6.78
C LEU A 186 -12.84 -20.52 -7.54
N ILE A 187 -13.95 -20.12 -6.94
CA ILE A 187 -14.68 -18.91 -7.33
C ILE A 187 -14.60 -17.96 -6.13
N HIS A 188 -14.19 -16.75 -6.37
CA HIS A 188 -14.02 -15.73 -5.34
C HIS A 188 -14.67 -14.44 -5.79
N TYR A 189 -15.56 -13.92 -4.96
CA TYR A 189 -16.16 -12.60 -5.13
C TYR A 189 -15.79 -11.72 -3.94
N TYR A 190 -15.42 -10.48 -4.19
CA TYR A 190 -15.29 -9.50 -3.13
C TYR A 190 -15.80 -8.12 -3.53
N MET A 191 -16.19 -7.35 -2.53
CA MET A 191 -16.48 -5.93 -2.65
C MET A 191 -15.95 -5.18 -1.43
N GLN A 192 -15.56 -3.93 -1.66
CA GLN A 192 -15.13 -3.04 -0.58
C GLN A 192 -15.62 -1.62 -0.81
N SER A 193 -15.88 -0.90 0.30
CA SER A 193 -16.14 0.52 0.33
C SER A 193 -15.24 1.16 1.37
N THR A 194 -14.55 2.24 1.00
CA THR A 194 -13.72 3.04 1.93
C THR A 194 -14.24 4.46 1.93
N GLU A 195 -14.53 4.97 3.11
CA GLU A 195 -15.02 6.31 3.38
C GLU A 195 -14.01 7.08 4.22
N THR A 196 -13.80 8.36 3.92
CA THR A 196 -12.97 9.25 4.72
C THR A 196 -13.74 10.48 5.14
N THR A 197 -13.53 10.95 6.37
CA THR A 197 -14.11 12.20 6.85
C THR A 197 -13.26 13.43 6.54
N GLU A 198 -12.04 13.23 6.05
CA GLU A 198 -11.09 14.31 5.66
C GLU A 198 -11.11 14.59 4.15
N ALA A 199 -12.27 14.57 3.55
CA ALA A 199 -12.41 14.97 2.17
C ALA A 199 -12.25 16.49 2.03
N ASN A 200 -11.34 16.92 1.17
CA ASN A 200 -11.09 18.33 0.91
C ASN A 200 -12.07 18.93 -0.14
N ASP A 201 -12.78 18.07 -0.84
CA ASP A 201 -13.77 18.46 -1.87
C ASP A 201 -14.86 17.38 -1.97
N GLU A 202 -15.94 17.72 -2.68
CA GLU A 202 -17.10 16.85 -2.88
C GLU A 202 -16.72 15.51 -3.53
N ILE A 203 -15.86 15.53 -4.53
CA ILE A 203 -15.41 14.32 -5.23
C ILE A 203 -14.62 13.39 -4.29
N SER A 204 -13.77 13.96 -3.44
CA SER A 204 -13.00 13.19 -2.45
C SER A 204 -13.88 12.60 -1.36
N SER A 205 -15.07 13.20 -1.09
CA SER A 205 -16.02 12.73 -0.09
C SER A 205 -16.80 11.49 -0.51
N ILE A 206 -16.87 11.21 -1.81
CA ILE A 206 -17.55 10.01 -2.33
C ILE A 206 -16.77 8.76 -1.90
N PRO A 207 -17.42 7.74 -1.32
CA PRO A 207 -16.75 6.49 -0.95
C PRO A 207 -16.02 5.86 -2.12
N LYS A 208 -14.83 5.28 -1.87
CA LYS A 208 -14.09 4.50 -2.88
C LYS A 208 -14.60 3.07 -2.85
N ARG A 209 -15.14 2.61 -3.98
CA ARG A 209 -15.73 1.28 -4.10
C ARG A 209 -15.00 0.45 -5.14
N TYR A 210 -14.83 -0.81 -4.81
CA TYR A 210 -14.28 -1.83 -5.70
C TYR A 210 -15.10 -3.11 -5.57
N GLN A 211 -15.21 -3.84 -6.65
CA GLN A 211 -15.73 -5.20 -6.64
C GLN A 211 -15.04 -6.03 -7.70
N ALA A 212 -14.88 -7.31 -7.42
CA ALA A 212 -14.32 -8.24 -8.37
C ALA A 212 -14.90 -9.65 -8.19
N LEU A 213 -15.04 -10.33 -9.30
CA LEU A 213 -15.30 -11.77 -9.40
C LEU A 213 -14.07 -12.40 -10.03
N SER A 214 -13.54 -13.45 -9.42
CA SER A 214 -12.44 -14.22 -9.99
C SER A 214 -12.74 -15.70 -9.93
N ALA A 215 -12.24 -16.44 -10.91
CA ALA A 215 -12.31 -17.88 -10.94
C ALA A 215 -10.94 -18.46 -11.28
N ARG A 216 -10.59 -19.57 -10.64
CA ARG A 216 -9.38 -20.35 -10.87
C ARG A 216 -9.74 -21.81 -10.99
N ALA A 217 -9.16 -22.48 -11.96
CA ALA A 217 -9.23 -23.93 -12.09
C ALA A 217 -7.83 -24.49 -12.30
N THR A 218 -7.48 -25.54 -11.57
CA THR A 218 -6.22 -26.26 -11.80
C THR A 218 -6.49 -27.74 -12.01
N TYR A 219 -5.68 -28.34 -12.86
CA TYR A 219 -5.69 -29.76 -13.08
C TYR A 219 -4.25 -30.29 -13.09
N SER A 220 -4.04 -31.40 -12.40
CA SER A 220 -2.77 -32.10 -12.36
C SER A 220 -3.01 -33.58 -12.70
N TYR A 221 -2.20 -34.11 -13.63
CA TYR A 221 -2.18 -35.53 -13.93
C TYR A 221 -0.87 -36.16 -13.48
N LYS A 222 -0.96 -37.09 -12.53
CA LYS A 222 0.17 -37.79 -11.87
C LYS A 222 1.23 -36.84 -11.29
N ASP A 223 0.81 -35.63 -10.95
CA ASP A 223 1.68 -34.52 -10.55
C ASP A 223 2.85 -34.21 -11.53
N ALA A 224 2.76 -34.78 -12.75
CA ALA A 224 3.71 -34.60 -13.84
C ALA A 224 3.26 -33.52 -14.84
N TYR A 225 1.99 -33.45 -15.16
CA TYR A 225 1.41 -32.44 -16.05
C TYR A 225 0.50 -31.51 -15.25
N LEU A 226 0.73 -30.24 -15.35
CA LEU A 226 0.01 -29.21 -14.60
C LEU A 226 -0.58 -28.21 -15.59
N ILE A 227 -1.87 -27.90 -15.41
CA ILE A 227 -2.54 -26.80 -16.13
C ILE A 227 -3.32 -25.95 -15.14
N GLU A 228 -3.24 -24.64 -15.27
CA GLU A 228 -3.96 -23.68 -14.48
C GLU A 228 -4.58 -22.62 -15.38
N GLY A 229 -5.87 -22.33 -15.17
CA GLY A 229 -6.57 -21.22 -15.78
C GLY A 229 -7.11 -20.29 -14.69
N ASN A 230 -6.93 -18.99 -14.88
CA ASN A 230 -7.45 -17.94 -14.01
C ASN A 230 -8.19 -16.91 -14.86
N VAL A 231 -9.24 -16.34 -14.30
CA VAL A 231 -9.93 -15.18 -14.87
C VAL A 231 -10.34 -14.24 -13.76
N GLY A 232 -10.03 -12.94 -13.93
CA GLY A 232 -10.49 -11.86 -13.07
C GLY A 232 -11.42 -10.94 -13.83
N TYR A 233 -12.55 -10.59 -13.24
CA TYR A 233 -13.50 -9.59 -13.72
C TYR A 233 -13.65 -8.52 -12.64
N THR A 234 -12.98 -7.37 -12.83
CA THR A 234 -12.82 -6.34 -11.80
C THR A 234 -13.46 -5.04 -12.24
N GLY A 235 -14.21 -4.42 -11.34
CA GLY A 235 -14.86 -3.12 -11.55
C GLY A 235 -14.18 -1.98 -10.79
N SER A 236 -14.02 -0.83 -11.44
CA SER A 236 -13.51 0.41 -10.87
C SER A 236 -14.39 1.60 -11.23
N GLU A 237 -14.68 2.44 -10.27
CA GLU A 237 -15.44 3.68 -10.45
C GLU A 237 -14.62 4.79 -11.15
N ASN A 238 -13.34 4.58 -11.41
CA ASN A 238 -12.51 5.52 -12.18
C ASN A 238 -12.88 5.57 -13.66
N PHE A 239 -13.67 4.62 -14.13
CA PHE A 239 -14.17 4.59 -15.52
C PHE A 239 -15.64 4.95 -15.58
N GLU A 240 -16.04 5.53 -16.71
CA GLU A 240 -17.44 5.92 -16.94
C GLU A 240 -18.38 4.70 -16.89
N PRO A 241 -19.65 4.89 -16.53
CA PRO A 241 -20.65 3.83 -16.58
C PRO A 241 -20.66 3.09 -17.92
N GLY A 242 -20.62 1.76 -17.84
CA GLY A 242 -20.52 0.87 -19.01
C GLY A 242 -19.08 0.45 -19.39
N LYS A 243 -18.04 1.13 -18.87
CA LYS A 243 -16.62 0.79 -19.10
C LYS A 243 -15.88 0.45 -17.80
N GLN A 244 -16.61 0.35 -16.69
CA GLN A 244 -16.04 0.14 -15.35
C GLN A 244 -15.35 -1.22 -15.17
N PHE A 245 -15.78 -2.23 -15.90
CA PHE A 245 -15.30 -3.60 -15.70
C PHE A 245 -14.27 -4.01 -16.75
N GLY A 246 -13.17 -4.60 -16.25
CA GLY A 246 -12.12 -5.22 -17.05
C GLY A 246 -12.06 -6.73 -16.82
N LEU A 247 -11.78 -7.49 -17.90
CA LEU A 247 -11.58 -8.94 -17.88
C LEU A 247 -10.10 -9.24 -18.07
N PHE A 248 -9.52 -10.03 -17.14
CA PHE A 248 -8.09 -10.32 -17.09
C PHE A 248 -7.86 -11.82 -17.00
N PRO A 249 -7.68 -12.52 -18.14
CA PRO A 249 -7.40 -13.95 -18.16
C PRO A 249 -5.93 -14.25 -17.90
N ALA A 250 -5.67 -15.46 -17.36
CA ALA A 250 -4.32 -16.00 -17.27
C ALA A 250 -4.35 -17.53 -17.42
N ILE A 251 -3.31 -18.08 -18.02
CA ILE A 251 -3.09 -19.53 -18.17
C ILE A 251 -1.65 -19.86 -17.81
N ALA A 252 -1.45 -20.99 -17.14
CA ALA A 252 -0.14 -21.54 -16.85
C ALA A 252 -0.09 -23.03 -17.12
N LEU A 253 1.04 -23.49 -17.65
CA LEU A 253 1.34 -24.89 -17.94
C LEU A 253 2.62 -25.27 -17.20
N GLY A 254 2.66 -26.49 -16.67
CA GLY A 254 3.84 -27.04 -16.02
C GLY A 254 4.03 -28.51 -16.40
N TRP A 255 5.28 -28.89 -16.56
CA TRP A 255 5.70 -30.25 -16.79
C TRP A 255 6.86 -30.62 -15.88
N ILE A 256 6.71 -31.75 -15.17
CA ILE A 256 7.70 -32.26 -14.23
C ILE A 256 8.18 -33.64 -14.69
N PRO A 257 9.18 -33.68 -15.60
CA PRO A 257 9.68 -34.95 -16.16
C PRO A 257 10.29 -35.89 -15.11
N THR A 258 10.77 -35.38 -13.99
CA THR A 258 11.32 -36.20 -12.91
C THR A 258 10.27 -37.02 -12.14
N GLN A 259 8.97 -36.84 -12.42
CA GLN A 259 7.92 -37.75 -11.93
C GLN A 259 7.86 -39.09 -12.67
N TYR A 260 8.54 -39.25 -13.81
CA TYR A 260 8.55 -40.50 -14.54
C TYR A 260 9.61 -41.46 -14.03
N GLU A 261 9.25 -42.72 -13.90
CA GLU A 261 10.16 -43.79 -13.42
C GLU A 261 11.44 -43.89 -14.25
N PHE A 262 11.37 -43.69 -15.58
CA PHE A 262 12.54 -43.74 -16.43
C PHE A 262 13.58 -42.65 -16.08
N MET A 263 13.11 -41.45 -15.69
CA MET A 263 13.99 -40.36 -15.26
C MET A 263 14.61 -40.67 -13.89
N GLN A 264 13.80 -41.17 -12.96
CA GLN A 264 14.27 -41.54 -11.63
C GLN A 264 15.34 -42.63 -11.69
N ASN A 265 15.18 -43.62 -12.58
CA ASN A 265 16.09 -44.73 -12.72
C ASN A 265 17.39 -44.40 -13.50
N HIS A 266 17.34 -43.46 -14.43
CA HIS A 266 18.49 -43.16 -15.32
C HIS A 266 19.20 -41.84 -15.01
N ALA A 267 18.53 -40.92 -14.32
CA ALA A 267 19.04 -39.60 -14.03
C ALA A 267 18.98 -39.30 -12.50
N GLY A 268 19.51 -40.21 -11.67
CA GLY A 268 19.48 -40.07 -10.20
C GLY A 268 20.23 -38.84 -9.65
N TRP A 269 21.04 -38.18 -10.48
CA TRP A 269 21.67 -36.88 -10.16
C TRP A 269 20.72 -35.69 -10.29
N LEU A 270 19.58 -35.85 -11.02
CA LEU A 270 18.55 -34.84 -11.26
C LEU A 270 17.32 -35.16 -10.38
N ASN A 271 17.27 -34.55 -9.20
CA ASN A 271 16.21 -34.83 -8.22
C ASN A 271 14.87 -34.20 -8.60
N PHE A 272 14.93 -33.00 -9.16
CA PHE A 272 13.74 -32.28 -9.58
C PHE A 272 14.01 -31.44 -10.82
N LEU A 273 13.11 -31.52 -11.79
CA LEU A 273 13.06 -30.64 -12.96
C LEU A 273 11.60 -30.28 -13.21
N LYS A 274 11.31 -28.99 -13.29
CA LYS A 274 10.01 -28.47 -13.72
C LYS A 274 10.20 -27.42 -14.79
N ILE A 275 9.53 -27.58 -15.89
CA ILE A 275 9.43 -26.59 -16.96
C ILE A 275 8.06 -25.97 -16.88
N ARG A 276 7.99 -24.64 -16.87
CA ARG A 276 6.73 -23.89 -16.74
C ARG A 276 6.66 -22.77 -17.77
N ALA A 277 5.45 -22.55 -18.26
CA ALA A 277 5.12 -21.45 -19.16
C ALA A 277 3.85 -20.80 -18.68
N SER A 278 3.79 -19.47 -18.71
CA SER A 278 2.57 -18.75 -18.38
C SER A 278 2.35 -17.53 -19.26
N TYR A 279 1.08 -17.21 -19.43
CA TYR A 279 0.58 -15.98 -19.99
C TYR A 279 -0.49 -15.43 -19.05
N GLY A 280 -0.48 -14.12 -18.81
CA GLY A 280 -1.52 -13.47 -18.01
C GLY A 280 -1.68 -12.00 -18.34
N GLU A 281 -2.90 -11.52 -18.16
CA GLU A 281 -3.25 -10.11 -18.25
C GLU A 281 -3.56 -9.56 -16.87
N VAL A 282 -3.07 -8.34 -16.57
CA VAL A 282 -3.32 -7.62 -15.33
C VAL A 282 -3.79 -6.21 -15.66
N GLY A 283 -4.92 -5.82 -15.09
CA GLY A 283 -5.47 -4.47 -15.22
C GLY A 283 -4.94 -3.52 -14.17
N ASN A 284 -4.78 -2.24 -14.55
CA ASN A 284 -4.52 -1.15 -13.63
C ASN A 284 -5.52 -0.03 -13.88
N ASP A 285 -6.16 0.45 -12.82
CA ASP A 285 -7.12 1.56 -12.82
C ASP A 285 -6.58 2.84 -12.16
N GLN A 286 -5.32 2.83 -11.71
CA GLN A 286 -4.72 3.96 -11.03
C GLN A 286 -4.26 5.02 -12.04
N ILE A 287 -4.92 6.16 -12.00
CA ILE A 287 -4.59 7.33 -12.80
C ILE A 287 -3.70 8.24 -11.95
N GLY A 288 -2.58 8.67 -12.50
CA GLY A 288 -1.58 9.48 -11.80
C GLY A 288 -2.19 10.72 -11.13
N GLY A 289 -1.61 11.13 -10.00
CA GLY A 289 -2.02 12.31 -9.24
C GLY A 289 -3.21 12.11 -8.30
N GLY A 290 -3.63 10.85 -8.04
CA GLY A 290 -4.72 10.56 -7.10
C GLY A 290 -6.10 11.03 -7.56
N ARG A 291 -6.27 11.29 -8.85
CA ARG A 291 -7.52 11.77 -9.44
C ARG A 291 -8.59 10.69 -9.35
N ARG A 292 -9.80 11.13 -9.02
CA ARG A 292 -11.00 10.30 -9.02
C ARG A 292 -11.93 10.75 -10.12
N PHE A 293 -12.69 9.83 -10.71
CA PHE A 293 -13.65 10.10 -11.78
C PHE A 293 -13.04 10.97 -12.90
N PRO A 294 -11.92 10.56 -13.50
CA PRO A 294 -11.18 11.38 -14.46
C PRO A 294 -11.95 11.65 -15.75
N TYR A 295 -13.08 10.97 -15.96
CA TYR A 295 -14.02 11.23 -17.06
C TYR A 295 -14.93 12.44 -16.82
N LEU A 296 -14.95 12.99 -15.58
CA LEU A 296 -15.73 14.19 -15.26
C LEU A 296 -14.92 15.46 -15.51
N THR A 297 -15.56 16.47 -16.11
CA THR A 297 -15.02 17.82 -16.13
C THR A 297 -15.40 18.53 -14.83
N LEU A 298 -14.40 19.06 -14.12
CA LEU A 298 -14.57 19.77 -12.86
C LEU A 298 -14.18 21.24 -13.04
N ILE A 299 -15.02 22.14 -12.55
CA ILE A 299 -14.84 23.58 -12.64
C ILE A 299 -14.75 24.15 -11.22
N ASN A 300 -13.71 24.95 -10.95
CA ASN A 300 -13.59 25.71 -9.72
C ASN A 300 -14.26 27.07 -9.86
N PHE A 301 -15.06 27.42 -8.86
CA PHE A 301 -15.61 28.77 -8.68
C PHE A 301 -14.64 29.58 -7.81
N GLY A 302 -14.40 30.82 -8.20
CA GLY A 302 -13.55 31.74 -7.42
C GLY A 302 -12.09 31.79 -7.82
N GLY A 303 -11.66 31.06 -8.86
CA GLY A 303 -10.31 31.12 -9.41
C GLY A 303 -10.20 32.13 -10.58
N GLY A 304 -9.04 32.78 -10.73
CA GLY A 304 -8.70 33.51 -11.95
C GLY A 304 -9.44 34.83 -12.18
N SER A 305 -9.66 35.62 -11.13
CA SER A 305 -10.22 36.96 -11.28
C SER A 305 -9.26 37.92 -12.01
N ARG A 306 -9.54 38.27 -13.26
CA ARG A 306 -8.84 39.36 -13.98
C ARG A 306 -9.53 40.71 -13.83
N TRP A 307 -10.79 40.76 -13.37
CA TRP A 307 -11.66 41.92 -13.40
C TRP A 307 -12.26 42.26 -12.03
N GLY A 308 -11.65 41.79 -10.93
CA GLY A 308 -12.13 42.04 -9.57
C GLY A 308 -13.34 41.21 -9.15
N SER A 309 -13.85 40.31 -10.00
CA SER A 309 -14.93 39.38 -9.69
C SER A 309 -14.44 37.92 -9.73
N ASN A 310 -15.11 37.03 -9.00
CA ASN A 310 -14.82 35.62 -9.00
C ASN A 310 -15.00 35.04 -10.41
N GLY A 311 -13.95 34.41 -10.92
CA GLY A 311 -13.98 33.74 -12.24
C GLY A 311 -14.24 32.23 -12.11
N LEU A 312 -14.36 31.59 -13.27
CA LEU A 312 -14.40 30.12 -13.39
C LEU A 312 -13.06 29.63 -13.94
N THR A 313 -12.54 28.58 -13.36
CA THR A 313 -11.34 27.90 -13.86
C THR A 313 -11.56 26.39 -13.93
N GLU A 314 -11.02 25.78 -14.98
CA GLU A 314 -11.02 24.33 -15.09
C GLU A 314 -10.09 23.71 -14.05
N LYS A 315 -10.64 22.85 -13.18
CA LYS A 315 -9.88 22.04 -12.23
C LYS A 315 -9.42 20.73 -12.88
N GLN A 316 -10.29 20.14 -13.69
CA GLN A 316 -10.06 18.90 -14.41
C GLN A 316 -10.88 18.90 -15.71
N ILE A 317 -10.23 18.55 -16.80
CA ILE A 317 -10.94 18.26 -18.06
C ILE A 317 -11.24 16.77 -18.08
N GLY A 318 -12.50 16.44 -18.28
CA GLY A 318 -12.97 15.07 -18.40
C GLY A 318 -12.31 14.37 -19.59
N ALA A 319 -11.75 13.21 -19.33
CA ALA A 319 -11.12 12.39 -20.34
C ALA A 319 -12.14 11.42 -20.94
N ASN A 320 -12.49 11.64 -22.20
CA ASN A 320 -13.39 10.75 -22.91
C ASN A 320 -12.70 9.43 -23.26
N ASN A 321 -13.44 8.33 -23.16
CA ASN A 321 -13.00 7.01 -23.60
C ASN A 321 -11.81 6.42 -22.82
N LEU A 322 -11.71 6.73 -21.52
CA LEU A 322 -10.77 6.05 -20.65
C LEU A 322 -11.17 4.58 -20.44
N HIS A 323 -10.15 3.72 -20.45
CA HIS A 323 -10.29 2.29 -20.21
C HIS A 323 -9.06 1.75 -19.46
N TRP A 324 -9.13 0.51 -19.03
CA TRP A 324 -8.11 -0.14 -18.26
C TRP A 324 -6.75 -0.12 -18.96
N GLU A 325 -5.72 0.22 -18.21
CA GLU A 325 -4.34 -0.08 -18.59
C GLU A 325 -4.12 -1.58 -18.42
N VAL A 326 -3.56 -2.26 -19.43
CA VAL A 326 -3.40 -3.71 -19.43
C VAL A 326 -1.93 -4.08 -19.56
N ALA A 327 -1.44 -4.86 -18.60
CA ALA A 327 -0.13 -5.48 -18.65
C ALA A 327 -0.26 -6.94 -19.10
N LYS A 328 0.32 -7.28 -20.25
CA LYS A 328 0.42 -8.64 -20.80
C LYS A 328 1.78 -9.22 -20.41
N LYS A 329 1.74 -10.32 -19.67
CA LYS A 329 2.93 -10.96 -19.10
C LYS A 329 3.13 -12.35 -19.68
N TYR A 330 4.33 -12.59 -20.22
CA TYR A 330 4.77 -13.88 -20.69
C TYR A 330 5.96 -14.33 -19.84
N ASN A 331 5.94 -15.55 -19.37
CA ASN A 331 7.03 -16.12 -18.60
C ASN A 331 7.28 -17.57 -19.05
N LEU A 332 8.55 -17.92 -19.20
CA LEU A 332 9.03 -19.29 -19.38
C LEU A 332 10.09 -19.55 -18.32
N GLY A 333 9.89 -20.53 -17.48
CA GLY A 333 10.75 -20.82 -16.34
C GLY A 333 11.16 -22.29 -16.27
N ILE A 334 12.33 -22.50 -15.66
CA ILE A 334 12.86 -23.82 -15.34
C ILE A 334 13.23 -23.82 -13.86
N ASP A 335 12.68 -24.76 -13.10
CA ASP A 335 13.04 -25.02 -11.71
C ASP A 335 13.80 -26.35 -11.67
N PHE A 336 14.95 -26.41 -10.99
CA PHE A 336 15.79 -27.60 -10.97
C PHE A 336 16.46 -27.84 -9.62
N GLN A 337 16.71 -29.13 -9.32
CA GLN A 337 17.49 -29.57 -8.17
C GLN A 337 18.34 -30.76 -8.57
N PHE A 338 19.64 -30.68 -8.26
CA PHE A 338 20.65 -31.65 -8.60
C PHE A 338 21.34 -32.22 -7.35
N LEU A 339 21.91 -33.42 -7.48
CA LEU A 339 22.82 -34.04 -6.52
C LEU A 339 22.26 -34.14 -5.09
N ASN A 340 21.03 -34.64 -4.92
CA ASN A 340 20.30 -34.71 -3.64
C ASN A 340 20.17 -33.33 -2.98
N ASP A 341 19.63 -32.35 -3.72
CA ASP A 341 19.36 -30.97 -3.32
C ASP A 341 20.62 -30.16 -2.96
N LYS A 342 21.82 -30.62 -3.35
CA LYS A 342 23.03 -29.83 -3.15
C LYS A 342 23.04 -28.57 -4.00
N ILE A 343 22.59 -28.67 -5.23
CA ILE A 343 22.48 -27.53 -6.15
C ILE A 343 21.05 -27.44 -6.61
N GLY A 344 20.46 -26.26 -6.50
CA GLY A 344 19.13 -25.99 -7.02
C GLY A 344 18.96 -24.54 -7.41
N GLY A 345 17.90 -24.27 -8.11
CA GLY A 345 17.61 -22.91 -8.54
C GLY A 345 16.42 -22.80 -9.47
N THR A 346 16.17 -21.56 -9.87
CA THR A 346 15.15 -21.20 -10.86
C THR A 346 15.77 -20.26 -11.88
N VAL A 347 15.39 -20.39 -13.12
CA VAL A 347 15.72 -19.44 -14.19
C VAL A 347 14.46 -19.11 -14.96
N ASP A 348 14.17 -17.82 -15.09
CA ASP A 348 13.01 -17.29 -15.78
C ASP A 348 13.39 -16.37 -16.92
N ILE A 349 12.72 -16.53 -18.04
CA ILE A 349 12.76 -15.58 -19.17
C ILE A 349 11.38 -14.95 -19.23
N PHE A 350 11.33 -13.64 -19.16
CA PHE A 350 10.06 -12.93 -19.14
C PHE A 350 9.99 -11.82 -20.18
N ARG A 351 8.76 -11.50 -20.56
CA ARG A 351 8.43 -10.34 -21.36
C ARG A 351 7.10 -9.74 -20.87
N ASP A 352 7.15 -8.51 -20.44
CA ASP A 352 6.01 -7.72 -20.05
C ASP A 352 5.76 -6.63 -21.08
N THR A 353 4.51 -6.50 -21.51
CA THR A 353 4.06 -5.38 -22.36
C THR A 353 2.88 -4.73 -21.67
N ARG A 354 3.01 -3.44 -21.36
CA ARG A 354 1.97 -2.64 -20.77
C ARG A 354 1.43 -1.70 -21.83
N ASP A 355 0.17 -1.85 -22.15
CA ASP A 355 -0.56 -1.09 -23.14
C ASP A 355 -1.57 -0.16 -22.45
N ASN A 356 -2.00 0.90 -23.14
CA ASN A 356 -3.00 1.84 -22.66
C ASN A 356 -2.62 2.57 -21.37
N ILE A 357 -1.33 2.87 -21.17
CA ILE A 357 -0.88 3.59 -19.98
C ILE A 357 -1.51 4.97 -19.93
N PHE A 358 -2.09 5.34 -18.79
CA PHE A 358 -2.63 6.67 -18.55
C PHE A 358 -1.52 7.71 -18.56
N GLN A 359 -1.63 8.67 -19.45
CA GLN A 359 -0.69 9.78 -19.53
C GLN A 359 -1.45 11.11 -19.73
N GLU A 360 -0.91 12.14 -19.11
CA GLU A 360 -1.32 13.52 -19.39
C GLU A 360 -0.91 13.90 -20.81
N ARG A 361 -1.85 14.43 -21.59
CA ARG A 361 -1.59 14.85 -22.97
C ARG A 361 -0.87 16.20 -22.99
N LYS A 362 0.44 16.20 -22.71
CA LYS A 362 1.25 17.42 -22.60
C LYS A 362 1.53 18.14 -23.94
N MET A 363 1.26 17.51 -25.05
CA MET A 363 1.54 18.06 -26.39
C MET A 363 0.33 18.80 -26.98
N MET A 364 -0.43 19.49 -26.17
CA MET A 364 -1.49 20.37 -26.64
C MET A 364 -0.92 21.77 -26.87
N PRO A 365 -1.11 22.37 -28.07
CA PRO A 365 -0.71 23.74 -28.31
C PRO A 365 -1.42 24.69 -27.35
N SER A 366 -0.72 25.74 -26.89
CA SER A 366 -1.26 26.75 -25.96
C SER A 366 -2.46 27.51 -26.54
N GLU A 367 -2.54 27.56 -27.88
CA GLU A 367 -3.63 28.22 -28.64
C GLU A 367 -4.99 27.53 -28.43
N VAL A 368 -5.00 26.26 -27.99
CA VAL A 368 -6.26 25.55 -27.65
C VAL A 368 -6.87 26.13 -26.37
N GLY A 369 -6.09 26.84 -25.54
CA GLY A 369 -6.59 27.60 -24.39
C GLY A 369 -7.01 26.73 -23.19
N VAL A 370 -6.66 25.44 -23.15
CA VAL A 370 -6.92 24.59 -21.97
C VAL A 370 -5.96 24.89 -20.86
N VAL A 371 -6.48 25.00 -19.63
CA VAL A 371 -5.67 25.25 -18.43
C VAL A 371 -5.06 23.96 -17.88
N THR A 372 -5.78 22.84 -17.96
CA THR A 372 -5.34 21.52 -17.52
C THR A 372 -5.42 20.52 -18.66
N ASN A 373 -4.34 19.77 -18.88
CA ASN A 373 -4.31 18.76 -19.93
C ASN A 373 -5.18 17.54 -19.54
N PRO A 374 -5.96 16.99 -20.48
CA PRO A 374 -6.71 15.77 -20.25
C PRO A 374 -5.77 14.54 -20.19
N TYR A 375 -6.22 13.52 -19.49
CA TYR A 375 -5.57 12.19 -19.49
C TYR A 375 -6.12 11.33 -20.61
N THR A 376 -5.26 10.52 -21.19
CA THR A 376 -5.64 9.55 -22.24
C THR A 376 -4.85 8.25 -22.09
N ASN A 377 -5.34 7.15 -22.67
CA ASN A 377 -4.68 5.85 -22.74
C ASN A 377 -3.77 5.77 -23.97
N VAL A 378 -2.61 6.41 -23.95
CA VAL A 378 -1.71 6.51 -25.12
C VAL A 378 -0.33 5.89 -24.90
N GLY A 379 0.03 5.66 -23.65
CA GLY A 379 1.36 5.15 -23.33
C GLY A 379 1.50 3.65 -23.57
N ARG A 380 2.69 3.24 -23.97
CA ARG A 380 3.08 1.83 -24.08
C ARG A 380 4.49 1.64 -23.54
N MET A 381 4.69 0.55 -22.78
CA MET A 381 5.99 0.16 -22.26
C MET A 381 6.20 -1.33 -22.48
N ARG A 382 7.45 -1.72 -22.78
CA ARG A 382 7.87 -3.11 -22.87
C ARG A 382 9.11 -3.32 -21.99
N SER A 383 9.09 -4.40 -21.22
CA SER A 383 10.23 -4.89 -20.48
C SER A 383 10.43 -6.36 -20.81
N SER A 384 11.67 -6.79 -20.93
CA SER A 384 12.01 -8.20 -21.09
C SER A 384 13.36 -8.46 -20.46
N GLY A 385 13.54 -9.64 -19.91
CA GLY A 385 14.76 -9.98 -19.19
C GLY A 385 14.84 -11.46 -18.86
N ILE A 386 15.93 -11.78 -18.21
CA ILE A 386 16.19 -13.09 -17.60
C ILE A 386 16.45 -12.80 -16.12
N ASP A 387 15.79 -13.52 -15.25
CA ASP A 387 16.07 -13.52 -13.84
C ASP A 387 16.18 -14.95 -13.29
N GLY A 388 16.67 -15.09 -12.08
CA GLY A 388 16.79 -16.40 -11.48
C GLY A 388 17.52 -16.35 -10.16
N ASN A 389 17.56 -17.51 -9.53
CA ASN A 389 18.37 -17.73 -8.34
C ASN A 389 19.04 -19.11 -8.46
N ILE A 390 20.22 -19.24 -7.88
CA ILE A 390 20.94 -20.52 -7.75
C ILE A 390 21.38 -20.63 -6.30
N TYR A 391 21.22 -21.81 -5.73
CA TYR A 391 21.72 -22.09 -4.41
C TYR A 391 22.58 -23.36 -4.39
N LEU A 392 23.55 -23.35 -3.49
CA LEU A 392 24.40 -24.49 -3.14
C LEU A 392 24.20 -24.81 -1.67
N ASN A 393 23.72 -26.01 -1.39
CA ASN A 393 23.59 -26.55 -0.03
C ASN A 393 24.67 -27.62 0.17
N GLN A 394 25.61 -27.41 1.08
CA GLN A 394 26.62 -28.40 1.43
C GLN A 394 26.51 -28.77 2.89
N LYS A 395 26.24 -30.03 3.14
CA LYS A 395 26.35 -30.64 4.49
C LYS A 395 27.79 -31.06 4.70
N ILE A 396 28.45 -30.56 5.74
CA ILE A 396 29.84 -30.87 6.08
C ILE A 396 29.85 -32.09 7.00
N ASN A 397 28.98 -32.10 8.01
CA ASN A 397 28.78 -33.22 8.96
C ASN A 397 27.35 -33.19 9.47
N GLU A 398 26.99 -34.03 10.46
CA GLU A 398 25.61 -34.10 10.98
C GLU A 398 25.13 -32.76 11.57
N ASP A 399 26.02 -31.98 12.18
CA ASP A 399 25.73 -30.76 12.90
C ASP A 399 25.95 -29.47 12.07
N ASN A 400 26.72 -29.56 10.99
CA ASN A 400 27.14 -28.37 10.23
C ASN A 400 26.76 -28.47 8.76
N SER A 401 26.08 -27.45 8.28
CA SER A 401 25.78 -27.24 6.88
C SER A 401 25.92 -25.76 6.53
N PHE A 402 26.21 -25.45 5.26
CA PHE A 402 26.18 -24.09 4.76
C PHE A 402 25.34 -24.00 3.47
N THR A 403 24.73 -22.88 3.27
CA THR A 403 23.96 -22.55 2.07
C THR A 403 24.48 -21.24 1.47
N VAL A 404 24.86 -21.28 0.21
CA VAL A 404 25.19 -20.09 -0.58
C VAL A 404 24.07 -19.86 -1.58
N ARG A 405 23.62 -18.63 -1.72
CA ARG A 405 22.57 -18.23 -2.68
C ARG A 405 23.07 -17.04 -3.49
N ALA A 406 22.83 -17.08 -4.77
CA ALA A 406 23.10 -16.00 -5.73
C ALA A 406 21.84 -15.67 -6.53
#